data_792bba03a5d488937fc06ed8b5123a9f
#
_entry.id   792bba03a5d488937fc06ed8b5123a9f
#
_cell.length_a   1.000
_cell.length_b   1.000
_cell.length_c   1.000
_cell.angle_alpha   90.00
_cell.angle_beta   90.00
_cell.angle_gamma   90.00
#
_symmetry.space_group_name_H-M   'P 1'
#
loop_
_entity.id
_entity.type
_entity.pdbx_description
1 polymer ?
#
loop_
_entity_poly.entity_id
_entity_poly.type
_entity_poly.pdbx_seq_one_letter_code
_entity_poly.pdbx_strand_id
1 'polypeptide(L)'
;MDISIRVGGEAGQGIQSVSSIIAKAFVRHNFYVFINQDFESRIRGGHNYDQVRISNAPVRAVDEKVDILIALDQETISRDIDSLAENGIVLYDGDAIRFDAEKRNHLSVPFGQIASDVGKGKIMINSVATGAA
;
A
#
# COMPACT_ATOMS: atom_id res chain seq x y z
N MET A 1 18.71 -3.05 -6.30
CA MET A 1 17.45 -3.00 -5.56
C MET A 1 16.30 -3.14 -6.55
N ASP A 2 15.37 -3.98 -6.26
CA ASP A 2 14.13 -4.16 -7.02
C ASP A 2 13.05 -4.51 -6.00
N ILE A 3 12.10 -3.61 -5.79
CA ILE A 3 11.07 -3.71 -4.74
C ILE A 3 9.71 -3.43 -5.35
N SER A 4 8.73 -4.27 -5.04
CA SER A 4 7.33 -4.09 -5.40
C SER A 4 6.49 -3.78 -4.16
N ILE A 5 5.76 -2.67 -4.23
CA ILE A 5 4.85 -2.21 -3.17
C ILE A 5 3.43 -2.19 -3.75
N ARG A 6 2.49 -2.84 -3.08
CA ARG A 6 1.06 -2.74 -3.40
C ARG A 6 0.33 -1.97 -2.31
N VAL A 7 -0.49 -1.02 -2.72
CA VAL A 7 -1.38 -0.27 -1.84
C VAL A 7 -2.80 -0.62 -2.24
N GLY A 8 -3.54 -1.22 -1.35
CA GLY A 8 -4.93 -1.62 -1.59
C GLY A 8 -5.90 -0.98 -0.63
N GLY A 9 -7.12 -0.79 -1.10
CA GLY A 9 -8.20 -0.21 -0.33
C GLY A 9 -9.45 0.04 -1.15
N GLU A 10 -10.44 0.63 -0.50
CA GLU A 10 -11.68 1.05 -1.13
C GLU A 10 -11.47 2.33 -1.98
N ALA A 11 -12.28 2.49 -3.01
CA ALA A 11 -12.30 3.72 -3.79
C ALA A 11 -12.52 4.95 -2.88
N GLY A 12 -11.67 5.97 -3.03
CA GLY A 12 -11.71 7.20 -2.22
C GLY A 12 -10.82 7.19 -0.97
N GLN A 13 -10.17 6.07 -0.63
CA GLN A 13 -9.22 6.00 0.50
C GLN A 13 -7.85 6.62 0.20
N GLY A 14 -7.65 7.17 -1.01
CA GLY A 14 -6.42 7.87 -1.36
C GLY A 14 -5.26 6.96 -1.79
N ILE A 15 -5.57 5.78 -2.33
CA ILE A 15 -4.58 4.81 -2.86
C ILE A 15 -3.62 5.49 -3.84
N GLN A 16 -4.16 6.23 -4.80
CA GLN A 16 -3.36 6.96 -5.80
C GLN A 16 -2.44 8.02 -5.19
N SER A 17 -2.87 8.64 -4.10
CA SER A 17 -2.02 9.61 -3.40
C SER A 17 -0.81 8.93 -2.76
N VAL A 18 -1.02 7.79 -2.10
CA VAL A 18 0.05 7.01 -1.49
C VAL A 18 1.04 6.55 -2.55
N SER A 19 0.57 5.89 -3.61
CA SER A 19 1.42 5.36 -4.69
C SER A 19 2.19 6.47 -5.41
N SER A 20 1.54 7.62 -5.68
CA SER A 20 2.18 8.76 -6.35
C SER A 20 3.26 9.41 -5.49
N ILE A 21 3.06 9.52 -4.18
CA ILE A 21 4.07 10.10 -3.28
C ILE A 21 5.28 9.18 -3.19
N ILE A 22 5.06 7.88 -3.02
CA ILE A 22 6.13 6.86 -3.02
C ILE A 22 6.92 6.94 -4.32
N ALA A 23 6.23 6.89 -5.46
CA ALA A 23 6.87 6.95 -6.77
C ALA A 23 7.72 8.22 -6.96
N LYS A 24 7.18 9.39 -6.61
CA LYS A 24 7.90 10.67 -6.71
C LYS A 24 9.13 10.71 -5.81
N ALA A 25 9.04 10.14 -4.61
CA ALA A 25 10.19 10.09 -3.70
C ALA A 25 11.34 9.31 -4.31
N PHE A 26 11.07 8.13 -4.88
CA PHE A 26 12.10 7.28 -5.48
C PHE A 26 12.64 7.82 -6.80
N VAL A 27 11.79 8.39 -7.65
CA VAL A 27 12.24 9.05 -8.90
C VAL A 27 13.21 10.20 -8.60
N ARG A 28 12.98 10.98 -7.54
CA ARG A 28 13.89 12.05 -7.11
C ARG A 28 15.26 11.54 -6.66
N HIS A 29 15.34 10.26 -6.29
CA HIS A 29 16.60 9.59 -5.89
C HIS A 29 17.19 8.73 -7.02
N ASN A 30 16.79 9.01 -8.27
CA ASN A 30 17.29 8.35 -9.49
C ASN A 30 16.96 6.85 -9.61
N PHE A 31 15.86 6.40 -8.99
CA PHE A 31 15.32 5.08 -9.24
C PHE A 31 14.35 5.09 -10.43
N TYR A 32 14.28 3.97 -11.11
CA TYR A 32 13.23 3.72 -12.10
C TYR A 32 11.98 3.24 -11.38
N VAL A 33 10.82 3.78 -11.77
CA VAL A 33 9.54 3.46 -11.15
C VAL A 33 8.51 3.13 -12.21
N PHE A 34 7.77 2.06 -12.01
CA PHE A 34 6.62 1.68 -12.81
C PHE A 34 5.39 1.51 -11.91
N ILE A 35 4.25 2.11 -12.28
CA ILE A 35 2.99 1.99 -11.53
C ILE A 35 1.98 1.28 -12.41
N ASN A 36 1.35 0.24 -11.86
CA ASN A 36 0.16 -0.39 -12.40
C ASN A 36 -1.02 -0.13 -11.46
N GLN A 37 -2.14 0.31 -12.04
CA GLN A 37 -3.36 0.60 -11.30
C GLN A 37 -4.44 -0.39 -11.70
N ASP A 38 -5.09 -0.99 -10.71
CA ASP A 38 -6.22 -1.89 -10.92
C ASP A 38 -7.45 -1.34 -10.19
N PHE A 39 -8.52 -1.14 -10.97
CA PHE A 39 -9.78 -0.62 -10.47
C PHE A 39 -10.88 -1.64 -10.71
N GLU A 40 -11.58 -2.04 -9.64
CA GLU A 40 -12.85 -2.73 -9.84
C GLU A 40 -13.91 -1.77 -10.38
N SER A 41 -14.55 -2.19 -11.47
CA SER A 41 -15.61 -1.44 -12.13
C SER A 41 -16.92 -1.53 -11.33
N ARG A 42 -16.97 -0.89 -10.16
CA ARG A 42 -18.17 -0.78 -9.33
C ARG A 42 -18.52 0.67 -9.05
N ILE A 43 -19.83 0.96 -9.08
CA ILE A 43 -20.36 2.31 -8.82
C ILE A 43 -20.15 2.73 -7.36
N ARG A 44 -20.13 1.77 -6.42
CA ARG A 44 -19.87 2.00 -4.99
C ARG A 44 -19.09 0.84 -4.40
N GLY A 45 -18.04 1.19 -3.65
CA GLY A 45 -17.18 0.24 -3.01
C GLY A 45 -16.59 -0.71 -4.06
N GLY A 46 -15.46 -1.15 -3.91
CA GLY A 46 -14.77 -2.06 -4.79
C GLY A 46 -13.34 -2.05 -4.38
N HIS A 47 -12.73 -3.20 -4.47
CA HIS A 47 -11.32 -3.32 -4.15
C HIS A 47 -10.48 -2.76 -5.29
N ASN A 48 -9.70 -1.73 -4.97
CA ASN A 48 -8.74 -1.13 -5.88
C ASN A 48 -7.34 -1.30 -5.31
N TYR A 49 -6.36 -1.40 -6.17
CA TYR A 49 -4.98 -1.30 -5.76
C TYR A 49 -4.10 -0.61 -6.79
N ASP A 50 -3.05 0.03 -6.32
CA ASP A 50 -1.91 0.46 -7.12
C ASP A 50 -0.71 -0.41 -6.74
N GLN A 51 0.03 -0.88 -7.73
CA GLN A 51 1.30 -1.55 -7.51
C GLN A 51 2.43 -0.72 -8.09
N VAL A 52 3.41 -0.42 -7.25
CA VAL A 52 4.58 0.39 -7.58
C VAL A 52 5.81 -0.50 -7.56
N ARG A 53 6.47 -0.65 -8.70
CA ARG A 53 7.79 -1.30 -8.78
C ARG A 53 8.87 -0.26 -8.85
N ILE A 54 9.88 -0.42 -8.02
CA ILE A 54 11.00 0.49 -7.84
C ILE A 54 12.30 -0.29 -8.06
N SER A 55 13.13 0.17 -9.00
CA SER A 55 14.38 -0.52 -9.32
C SER A 55 15.49 0.46 -9.65
N ASN A 56 16.73 0.03 -9.47
CA ASN A 56 17.91 0.75 -9.97
C ASN A 56 18.23 0.45 -11.45
N ALA A 57 17.44 -0.41 -12.09
CA ALA A 57 17.48 -0.68 -13.52
C ALA A 57 16.14 -0.34 -14.17
N PRO A 58 16.08 -0.05 -15.50
CA PRO A 58 14.83 0.24 -16.18
C PRO A 58 13.79 -0.87 -16.02
N VAL A 59 12.57 -0.50 -15.61
CA VAL A 59 11.43 -1.41 -15.42
C VAL A 59 10.25 -0.98 -16.29
N ARG A 60 9.52 -1.97 -16.86
CA ARG A 60 8.38 -1.75 -17.77
C ARG A 60 7.15 -2.58 -17.40
N ALA A 61 7.19 -3.27 -16.28
CA ALA A 61 6.11 -4.09 -15.78
C ALA A 61 6.20 -4.23 -14.26
N VAL A 62 5.09 -4.60 -13.63
CA VAL A 62 5.06 -5.00 -12.22
C VAL A 62 5.33 -6.49 -12.09
N ASP A 63 5.78 -6.91 -10.91
CA ASP A 63 5.95 -8.31 -10.56
C ASP A 63 4.62 -8.92 -10.08
N GLU A 64 4.50 -10.23 -10.21
CA GLU A 64 3.36 -10.97 -9.67
C GLU A 64 3.34 -10.94 -8.13
N LYS A 65 4.51 -11.02 -7.51
CA LYS A 65 4.68 -10.93 -6.06
C LYS A 65 5.09 -9.54 -5.62
N VAL A 66 4.66 -9.16 -4.42
CA VAL A 66 4.98 -7.87 -3.81
C VAL A 66 5.78 -8.06 -2.52
N ASP A 67 6.70 -7.16 -2.28
CA ASP A 67 7.52 -7.17 -1.08
C ASP A 67 6.84 -6.48 0.10
N ILE A 68 6.03 -5.46 -0.20
CA ILE A 68 5.28 -4.70 0.80
C ILE A 68 3.83 -4.59 0.35
N LEU A 69 2.91 -5.02 1.20
CA LEU A 69 1.47 -4.83 1.05
C LEU A 69 0.99 -3.80 2.07
N ILE A 70 0.52 -2.64 1.61
CA ILE A 70 -0.10 -1.62 2.44
C ILE A 70 -1.61 -1.80 2.33
N ALA A 71 -2.23 -2.24 3.42
CA ALA A 71 -3.66 -2.48 3.49
C ALA A 71 -4.37 -1.31 4.20
N LEU A 72 -5.22 -0.61 3.45
CA LEU A 72 -6.03 0.47 3.98
C LEU A 72 -7.41 -0.01 4.47
N ASP A 73 -7.80 -1.24 4.11
CA ASP A 73 -9.03 -1.88 4.56
C ASP A 73 -8.88 -3.40 4.73
N GLN A 74 -9.88 -4.02 5.32
CA GLN A 74 -9.91 -5.47 5.56
C GLN A 74 -9.97 -6.28 4.27
N GLU A 75 -10.63 -5.77 3.23
CA GLU A 75 -10.77 -6.47 1.95
C GLU A 75 -9.42 -6.64 1.25
N THR A 76 -8.52 -5.67 1.38
CA THR A 76 -7.15 -5.75 0.86
C THR A 76 -6.40 -6.95 1.45
N ILE A 77 -6.50 -7.18 2.76
CA ILE A 77 -5.91 -8.37 3.38
C ILE A 77 -6.47 -9.64 2.76
N SER A 78 -7.79 -9.73 2.65
CA SER A 78 -8.45 -10.95 2.16
C SER A 78 -8.11 -11.28 0.70
N ARG A 79 -7.94 -10.27 -0.13
CA ARG A 79 -7.72 -10.44 -1.57
C ARG A 79 -6.25 -10.47 -1.97
N ASP A 80 -5.42 -9.65 -1.33
CA ASP A 80 -4.06 -9.41 -1.81
C ASP A 80 -2.98 -10.13 -1.00
N ILE A 81 -3.32 -10.76 0.12
CA ILE A 81 -2.33 -11.43 0.97
C ILE A 81 -1.54 -12.51 0.22
N ASP A 82 -2.16 -13.19 -0.73
CA ASP A 82 -1.51 -14.25 -1.52
C ASP A 82 -0.52 -13.68 -2.57
N SER A 83 -0.62 -12.39 -2.87
CA SER A 83 0.35 -11.71 -3.73
C SER A 83 1.65 -11.37 -2.99
N LEU A 84 1.66 -11.43 -1.66
CA LEU A 84 2.84 -11.14 -0.86
C LEU A 84 3.93 -12.19 -1.08
N ALA A 85 5.17 -11.73 -1.27
CA ALA A 85 6.34 -12.59 -1.33
C ALA A 85 6.57 -13.31 0.00
N GLU A 86 7.35 -14.40 0.00
CA GLU A 86 7.60 -15.21 1.20
C GLU A 86 8.16 -14.39 2.37
N ASN A 87 9.08 -13.48 2.07
CA ASN A 87 9.69 -12.57 3.04
C ASN A 87 9.05 -11.16 3.04
N GLY A 88 7.91 -11.01 2.36
CA GLY A 88 7.21 -9.75 2.27
C GLY A 88 6.58 -9.33 3.60
N ILE A 89 6.25 -8.04 3.70
CA ILE A 89 5.70 -7.42 4.90
C ILE A 89 4.33 -6.84 4.61
N VAL A 90 3.36 -7.09 5.51
CA VAL A 90 2.06 -6.42 5.52
C VAL A 90 2.12 -5.21 6.45
N LEU A 91 1.74 -4.05 5.94
CA LEU A 91 1.59 -2.82 6.68
C LEU A 91 0.10 -2.48 6.81
N TYR A 92 -0.43 -2.35 8.01
CA TYR A 92 -1.86 -2.14 8.23
C TYR A 92 -2.16 -1.42 9.54
N ASP A 93 -3.38 -0.92 9.69
CA ASP A 93 -3.86 -0.34 10.94
C ASP A 93 -4.53 -1.43 11.80
N GLY A 94 -3.85 -1.87 12.86
CA GLY A 94 -4.34 -2.92 13.75
C GLY A 94 -5.58 -2.53 14.56
N ASP A 95 -5.92 -1.26 14.65
CA ASP A 95 -7.16 -0.79 15.30
C ASP A 95 -8.37 -0.95 14.36
N ALA A 96 -8.16 -0.93 13.05
CA ALA A 96 -9.21 -0.99 12.04
C ALA A 96 -9.29 -2.33 11.30
N ILE A 97 -8.18 -3.06 11.22
CA ILE A 97 -8.04 -4.26 10.42
C ILE A 97 -7.61 -5.42 11.30
N ARG A 98 -8.27 -6.58 11.13
CA ARG A 98 -7.89 -7.83 11.78
C ARG A 98 -7.01 -8.67 10.86
N PHE A 99 -5.83 -9.02 11.33
CA PHE A 99 -4.87 -9.85 10.62
C PHE A 99 -4.32 -10.95 11.54
N ASP A 100 -4.28 -12.18 11.02
CA ASP A 100 -3.66 -13.30 11.72
C ASP A 100 -2.13 -13.19 11.61
N ALA A 101 -1.55 -12.63 12.64
CA ALA A 101 -0.15 -12.27 12.72
C ALA A 101 0.83 -13.47 12.68
N GLU A 102 0.35 -14.69 12.92
CA GLU A 102 1.23 -15.86 13.03
C GLU A 102 1.75 -16.35 11.68
N LYS A 103 1.14 -15.93 10.58
CA LYS A 103 1.40 -16.50 9.24
C LYS A 103 2.32 -15.67 8.34
N ARG A 104 2.52 -14.39 8.63
CA ARG A 104 3.27 -13.46 7.75
C ARG A 104 3.99 -12.39 8.55
N ASN A 105 5.08 -11.88 8.01
CA ASN A 105 5.70 -10.67 8.54
C ASN A 105 4.72 -9.51 8.43
N HIS A 106 4.57 -8.76 9.50
CA HIS A 106 3.60 -7.67 9.55
C HIS A 106 4.08 -6.53 10.44
N LEU A 107 3.58 -5.34 10.16
CA LEU A 107 3.75 -4.14 10.95
C LEU A 107 2.40 -3.46 11.13
N SER A 108 1.92 -3.44 12.36
CA SER A 108 0.72 -2.69 12.73
C SER A 108 1.10 -1.24 13.06
N VAL A 109 0.48 -0.31 12.35
CA VAL A 109 0.65 1.13 12.58
C VAL A 109 -0.74 1.75 12.78
N PRO A 110 -1.01 2.47 13.89
CA PRO A 110 -2.32 3.03 14.16
C PRO A 110 -2.56 4.29 13.30
N PHE A 111 -2.81 4.09 11.99
CA PHE A 111 -2.95 5.17 11.02
C PHE A 111 -4.01 6.19 11.43
N GLY A 112 -5.17 5.70 11.89
CA GLY A 112 -6.28 6.55 12.29
C GLY A 112 -5.97 7.40 13.52
N GLN A 113 -5.30 6.82 14.51
CA GLN A 113 -4.89 7.53 15.73
C GLN A 113 -3.84 8.60 15.42
N ILE A 114 -2.79 8.25 14.67
CA ILE A 114 -1.75 9.19 14.28
C ILE A 114 -2.33 10.35 13.48
N ALA A 115 -3.23 10.05 12.52
CA ALA A 115 -3.90 11.08 11.73
C ALA A 115 -4.74 12.03 12.60
N SER A 116 -5.40 11.51 13.62
CA SER A 116 -6.16 12.31 14.58
C SER A 116 -5.27 13.15 15.50
N ASP A 117 -4.16 12.61 15.98
CA ASP A 117 -3.22 13.28 16.88
C ASP A 117 -2.51 14.45 16.19
N VAL A 118 -2.29 14.36 14.88
CA VAL A 118 -1.77 15.48 14.07
C VAL A 118 -2.85 16.55 13.81
N GLY A 119 -4.09 16.34 14.26
CA GLY A 119 -5.16 17.33 14.26
C GLY A 119 -5.90 17.49 12.93
N LYS A 120 -5.75 16.57 11.99
CA LYS A 120 -6.36 16.65 10.65
C LYS A 120 -7.33 15.51 10.32
N GLY A 121 -7.65 14.66 11.30
CA GLY A 121 -8.65 13.60 11.19
C GLY A 121 -8.33 12.52 10.17
N LYS A 122 -9.33 11.70 9.88
CA LYS A 122 -9.20 10.51 9.00
C LYS A 122 -8.72 10.81 7.57
N ILE A 123 -8.84 12.05 7.11
CA ILE A 123 -8.38 12.47 5.77
C ILE A 123 -6.87 12.28 5.59
N MET A 124 -6.10 12.25 6.68
CA MET A 124 -4.65 12.12 6.63
C MET A 124 -4.14 10.68 6.82
N ILE A 125 -5.02 9.68 6.87
CA ILE A 125 -4.61 8.27 7.01
C ILE A 125 -3.67 7.84 5.88
N ASN A 126 -3.94 8.27 4.66
CA ASN A 126 -3.07 7.99 3.51
C ASN A 126 -1.67 8.61 3.65
N SER A 127 -1.58 9.80 4.23
CA SER A 127 -0.28 10.45 4.50
C SER A 127 0.52 9.70 5.55
N VAL A 128 -0.14 9.21 6.60
CA VAL A 128 0.48 8.38 7.63
C VAL A 128 0.94 7.05 7.03
N ALA A 129 0.11 6.41 6.23
CA ALA A 129 0.46 5.16 5.54
C ALA A 129 1.67 5.34 4.62
N THR A 130 1.75 6.46 3.91
CA THR A 130 2.90 6.81 3.06
C THR A 130 4.18 6.97 3.89
N GLY A 131 4.08 7.64 5.04
CA GLY A 131 5.23 7.84 5.92
C GLY A 131 5.71 6.56 6.60
N ALA A 132 4.81 5.60 6.83
CA ALA A 132 5.15 4.29 7.40
C ALA A 132 5.81 3.34 6.38
N ALA A 133 5.52 3.53 5.11
CA ALA A 133 6.11 2.73 4.03
C ALA A 133 7.55 3.10 3.77
#